data_f1262a9a690a3fd57782ae4dce22eecd
#
_entry.id   f1262a9a690a3fd57782ae4dce22eecd
#
_cell.length_a   1.000
_cell.length_b   1.000
_cell.length_c   1.000
_cell.angle_alpha   90.00
_cell.angle_beta   90.00
_cell.angle_gamma   90.00
#
_symmetry.space_group_name_H-M   'P 1'
#
loop_
_entity.id
_entity.type
_entity.pdbx_description
1 polymer ?
#
loop_
_entity_poly.entity_id
_entity_poly.type
_entity_poly.pdbx_seq_one_letter_code
_entity_poly.pdbx_strand_id
1 'polypeptide(L)'
;MGFSAFGITADMTGSKMLFAGIRFTAAGLIVLSVARSSGRSWKGQARRITFRTSKPGDWWFVLAFALMNTTLHYFFFYVGMSHSEGARAAILNSLSTFLVVLLACACFKSDKLTSRKMLGCAVGFCGILALNLGGADSGRFTWLGDGMIILNAICGALSNLMTRGLSRRIDIFVGTGYSLTIGGLLLIIPGLAFGGTLPQINAFGMVCLLLLIAISAVGFALYNKLLSLNPVGRVAIYNSLIPVVGALTSCLCLAEPFHLKYVLAGGLAALGIYIINKGKN
;
A
#
# COMPACT_ATOMS: atom_id res chain seq x y z
N MET A 1 9.29 -11.14 13.25
CA MET A 1 8.99 -12.59 13.29
C MET A 1 8.24 -13.15 12.07
N GLY A 2 7.50 -12.35 11.25
CA GLY A 2 6.62 -12.90 10.21
C GLY A 2 7.27 -13.63 9.02
N PHE A 3 8.48 -13.27 8.61
CA PHE A 3 9.07 -13.87 7.40
C PHE A 3 9.60 -15.30 7.61
N SER A 4 10.15 -15.60 8.77
CA SER A 4 10.69 -16.93 9.07
C SER A 4 9.62 -18.02 9.13
N ALA A 5 8.41 -17.69 9.60
CA ALA A 5 7.26 -18.61 9.60
C ALA A 5 6.84 -19.05 8.19
N PHE A 6 7.17 -18.25 7.17
CA PHE A 6 6.90 -18.55 5.76
C PHE A 6 8.13 -19.07 5.01
N GLY A 7 9.14 -19.56 5.71
CA GLY A 7 10.34 -20.13 5.08
C GLY A 7 11.22 -19.11 4.36
N ILE A 8 11.17 -17.84 4.77
CA ILE A 8 11.96 -16.74 4.22
C ILE A 8 12.76 -16.12 5.35
N THR A 9 14.08 -16.20 5.29
CA THR A 9 14.97 -15.59 6.30
C THR A 9 15.43 -14.23 5.80
N ALA A 10 14.91 -13.16 6.36
CA ALA A 10 15.26 -11.78 6.07
C ALA A 10 15.29 -10.97 7.37
N ASP A 11 16.32 -11.18 8.17
CA ASP A 11 16.39 -10.63 9.53
C ASP A 11 16.78 -9.14 9.53
N MET A 12 17.69 -8.76 8.65
CA MET A 12 18.16 -7.37 8.55
C MET A 12 17.18 -6.50 7.74
N THR A 13 17.09 -5.21 8.09
CA THR A 13 16.29 -4.21 7.37
C THR A 13 16.65 -4.17 5.88
N GLY A 14 17.95 -4.22 5.54
CA GLY A 14 18.43 -4.28 4.17
C GLY A 14 17.91 -5.51 3.42
N SER A 15 17.94 -6.70 4.04
CA SER A 15 17.43 -7.94 3.43
C SER A 15 15.92 -7.88 3.16
N LYS A 16 15.13 -7.25 4.05
CA LYS A 16 13.69 -7.02 3.85
C LYS A 16 13.44 -6.07 2.68
N MET A 17 14.24 -5.01 2.53
CA MET A 17 14.17 -4.07 1.40
C MET A 17 14.55 -4.76 0.08
N LEU A 18 15.60 -5.58 0.07
CA LEU A 18 16.00 -6.39 -1.11
C LEU A 18 14.88 -7.33 -1.54
N PHE A 19 14.32 -8.07 -0.58
CA PHE A 19 13.19 -8.96 -0.84
C PHE A 19 12.00 -8.22 -1.46
N ALA A 20 11.64 -7.07 -0.87
CA ALA A 20 10.56 -6.23 -1.38
C ALA A 20 10.88 -5.66 -2.76
N GLY A 21 12.11 -5.21 -2.99
CA GLY A 21 12.56 -4.68 -4.28
C GLY A 21 12.44 -5.73 -5.39
N ILE A 22 12.93 -6.95 -5.16
CA ILE A 22 12.81 -8.09 -6.09
C ILE A 22 11.33 -8.40 -6.36
N ARG A 23 10.52 -8.50 -5.29
CA ARG A 23 9.08 -8.79 -5.39
C ARG A 23 8.34 -7.76 -6.23
N PHE A 24 8.55 -6.47 -5.95
CA PHE A 24 7.88 -5.41 -6.69
C PHE A 24 8.35 -5.30 -8.13
N THR A 25 9.65 -5.48 -8.39
CA THR A 25 10.18 -5.52 -9.76
C THR A 25 9.53 -6.64 -10.56
N ALA A 26 9.47 -7.86 -10.00
CA ALA A 26 8.82 -9.00 -10.64
C ALA A 26 7.31 -8.75 -10.86
N ALA A 27 6.61 -8.21 -9.85
CA ALA A 27 5.19 -7.87 -9.97
C ALA A 27 4.95 -6.81 -11.07
N GLY A 28 5.81 -5.79 -11.16
CA GLY A 28 5.73 -4.76 -12.18
C GLY A 28 5.92 -5.31 -13.59
N LEU A 29 6.90 -6.20 -13.77
CA LEU A 29 7.14 -6.88 -15.05
C LEU A 29 5.94 -7.75 -15.47
N ILE A 30 5.30 -8.44 -14.53
CA ILE A 30 4.07 -9.20 -14.79
C ILE A 30 2.95 -8.27 -15.25
N VAL A 31 2.72 -7.15 -14.54
CA VAL A 31 1.68 -6.17 -14.93
C VAL A 31 1.94 -5.61 -16.33
N LEU A 32 3.20 -5.26 -16.67
CA LEU A 32 3.57 -4.78 -17.99
C LEU A 32 3.37 -5.86 -19.07
N SER A 33 3.72 -7.11 -18.78
CA SER A 33 3.55 -8.24 -19.70
C SER A 33 2.08 -8.51 -19.98
N VAL A 34 1.23 -8.51 -18.92
CA VAL A 34 -0.21 -8.66 -19.05
C VAL A 34 -0.83 -7.48 -19.81
N ALA A 35 -0.41 -6.25 -19.53
CA ALA A 35 -0.86 -5.08 -20.26
C ALA A 35 -0.51 -5.18 -21.76
N ARG A 36 0.69 -5.67 -22.08
CA ARG A 36 1.14 -5.90 -23.46
C ARG A 36 0.31 -6.97 -24.18
N SER A 37 -0.01 -8.08 -23.52
CA SER A 37 -0.79 -9.17 -24.10
C SER A 37 -2.27 -8.81 -24.25
N SER A 38 -2.84 -8.09 -23.27
CA SER A 38 -4.25 -7.65 -23.28
C SER A 38 -4.55 -6.59 -24.35
N GLY A 39 -3.55 -5.83 -24.81
CA GLY A 39 -3.68 -4.90 -25.94
C GLY A 39 -3.99 -5.59 -27.28
N ARG A 40 -4.03 -6.90 -27.31
CA ARG A 40 -4.21 -7.71 -28.54
C ARG A 40 -5.62 -8.19 -28.82
N SER A 41 -6.59 -8.05 -27.96
CA SER A 41 -8.00 -8.38 -28.27
C SER A 41 -8.80 -8.89 -27.08
N TRP A 42 -9.85 -8.18 -26.75
CA TRP A 42 -11.11 -8.80 -26.42
C TRP A 42 -12.25 -7.97 -27.07
N LYS A 43 -12.97 -8.59 -28.00
CA LYS A 43 -14.16 -8.09 -28.70
C LYS A 43 -14.01 -6.73 -29.42
N GLY A 44 -13.37 -6.69 -30.59
CA GLY A 44 -13.67 -5.73 -31.66
C GLY A 44 -13.38 -4.25 -31.43
N GLN A 45 -13.11 -3.81 -30.22
CA GLN A 45 -12.63 -2.48 -29.87
C GLN A 45 -11.22 -2.61 -29.29
N ALA A 46 -10.24 -2.68 -30.17
CA ALA A 46 -8.81 -2.63 -29.81
C ALA A 46 -8.49 -1.25 -29.22
N ARG A 47 -8.74 -1.06 -27.93
CA ARG A 47 -8.15 0.05 -27.20
C ARG A 47 -6.65 -0.26 -27.10
N ARG A 48 -5.87 0.30 -28.02
CA ARG A 48 -4.41 0.18 -28.01
C ARG A 48 -3.91 0.69 -26.66
N ILE A 49 -3.46 -0.24 -25.79
CA ILE A 49 -2.76 0.13 -24.57
C ILE A 49 -1.45 0.76 -25.01
N THR A 50 -1.29 2.03 -24.72
CA THR A 50 -0.11 2.80 -25.12
C THR A 50 0.89 2.73 -23.98
N PHE A 51 2.07 2.16 -24.26
CA PHE A 51 3.21 2.12 -23.34
C PHE A 51 3.95 3.46 -23.27
N ARG A 52 3.51 4.45 -24.02
CA ARG A 52 4.12 5.76 -24.11
C ARG A 52 3.27 6.77 -23.36
N THR A 53 3.92 7.71 -22.69
CA THR A 53 3.26 8.85 -22.05
C THR A 53 2.63 9.77 -23.10
N SER A 54 1.59 10.51 -22.70
CA SER A 54 0.90 11.46 -23.59
C SER A 54 1.83 12.54 -24.11
N LYS A 55 2.78 12.99 -23.29
CA LYS A 55 3.81 13.99 -23.63
C LYS A 55 5.19 13.50 -23.16
N PRO A 56 6.29 13.86 -23.83
CA PRO A 56 7.63 13.45 -23.42
C PRO A 56 7.99 13.84 -21.98
N GLY A 57 7.52 15.00 -21.50
CA GLY A 57 7.76 15.46 -20.12
C GLY A 57 7.00 14.69 -19.04
N ASP A 58 5.99 13.92 -19.40
CA ASP A 58 5.19 13.14 -18.42
C ASP A 58 5.99 11.98 -17.77
N TRP A 59 7.14 11.62 -18.33
CA TRP A 59 8.02 10.61 -17.73
C TRP A 59 8.54 11.01 -16.36
N TRP A 60 8.78 12.30 -16.13
CA TRP A 60 9.14 12.80 -14.80
C TRP A 60 8.03 12.56 -13.79
N PHE A 61 6.77 12.68 -14.21
CA PHE A 61 5.64 12.37 -13.35
C PHE A 61 5.54 10.87 -13.04
N VAL A 62 5.79 9.99 -14.04
CA VAL A 62 5.83 8.54 -13.84
C VAL A 62 6.95 8.16 -12.87
N LEU A 63 8.14 8.77 -13.01
CA LEU A 63 9.25 8.55 -12.10
C LEU A 63 8.94 9.05 -10.69
N ALA A 64 8.39 10.26 -10.55
CA ALA A 64 7.98 10.80 -9.25
C ALA A 64 6.91 9.90 -8.60
N PHE A 65 5.96 9.38 -9.37
CA PHE A 65 4.97 8.43 -8.89
C PHE A 65 5.63 7.11 -8.44
N ALA A 66 6.59 6.57 -9.20
CA ALA A 66 7.33 5.37 -8.82
C ALA A 66 8.09 5.54 -7.51
N LEU A 67 8.75 6.70 -7.34
CA LEU A 67 9.44 7.05 -6.10
C LEU A 67 8.47 7.12 -4.92
N MET A 68 7.37 7.84 -5.05
CA MET A 68 6.40 8.02 -3.95
C MET A 68 5.63 6.73 -3.66
N ASN A 69 5.18 6.00 -4.69
CA ASN A 69 4.32 4.82 -4.54
C ASN A 69 5.07 3.57 -4.07
N THR A 70 6.33 3.44 -4.44
CA THR A 70 7.09 2.21 -4.19
C THR A 70 8.37 2.48 -3.42
N THR A 71 9.31 3.26 -3.95
CA THR A 71 10.65 3.39 -3.36
C THR A 71 10.61 4.03 -1.99
N LEU A 72 10.19 5.31 -1.88
CA LEU A 72 10.20 6.06 -0.62
C LEU A 72 9.17 5.51 0.37
N HIS A 73 7.98 5.14 -0.12
CA HIS A 73 6.95 4.52 0.70
C HIS A 73 7.49 3.29 1.43
N TYR A 74 8.06 2.32 0.72
CA TYR A 74 8.56 1.09 1.35
C TYR A 74 9.91 1.28 2.04
N PHE A 75 10.75 2.21 1.59
CA PHE A 75 11.96 2.57 2.30
C PHE A 75 11.63 3.05 3.73
N PHE A 76 10.76 4.07 3.85
CA PHE A 76 10.34 4.59 5.14
C PHE A 76 9.59 3.55 5.97
N PHE A 77 8.78 2.70 5.33
CA PHE A 77 8.10 1.61 6.00
C PHE A 77 9.07 0.64 6.68
N TYR A 78 10.07 0.13 5.94
CA TYR A 78 10.99 -0.86 6.49
C TYR A 78 11.95 -0.27 7.53
N VAL A 79 12.43 0.96 7.34
CA VAL A 79 13.24 1.64 8.37
C VAL A 79 12.39 1.87 9.63
N GLY A 80 11.18 2.39 9.47
CA GLY A 80 10.30 2.66 10.60
C GLY A 80 9.92 1.41 11.37
N MET A 81 9.54 0.33 10.67
CA MET A 81 9.19 -0.95 11.27
C MET A 81 10.35 -1.64 12.00
N SER A 82 11.59 -1.31 11.67
CA SER A 82 12.76 -1.85 12.37
C SER A 82 13.06 -1.14 13.68
N HIS A 83 12.52 0.06 13.88
CA HIS A 83 12.82 0.93 15.03
C HIS A 83 11.57 1.35 15.81
N SER A 84 10.38 0.84 15.45
CA SER A 84 9.12 1.10 16.14
C SER A 84 8.46 -0.21 16.55
N GLU A 85 7.72 -0.18 17.64
CA GLU A 85 6.89 -1.31 18.06
C GLU A 85 5.76 -1.56 17.07
N GLY A 86 5.47 -2.84 16.78
CA GLY A 86 4.53 -3.24 15.74
C GLY A 86 3.13 -2.64 15.92
N ALA A 87 2.61 -2.57 17.15
CA ALA A 87 1.30 -1.99 17.45
C ALA A 87 1.28 -0.48 17.15
N ARG A 88 2.29 0.25 17.58
CA ARG A 88 2.44 1.69 17.35
C ARG A 88 2.62 1.98 15.86
N ALA A 89 3.48 1.23 15.18
CA ALA A 89 3.69 1.34 13.75
C ALA A 89 2.39 1.10 12.95
N ALA A 90 1.56 0.14 13.37
CA ALA A 90 0.28 -0.13 12.74
C ALA A 90 -0.70 1.06 12.88
N ILE A 91 -0.77 1.69 14.06
CA ILE A 91 -1.59 2.89 14.29
C ILE A 91 -1.09 4.04 13.41
N LEU A 92 0.21 4.33 13.43
CA LEU A 92 0.80 5.42 12.66
C LEU A 92 0.67 5.19 11.15
N ASN A 93 0.86 3.97 10.67
CA ASN A 93 0.70 3.64 9.26
C ASN A 93 -0.75 3.83 8.78
N SER A 94 -1.73 3.56 9.64
CA SER A 94 -3.14 3.75 9.32
C SER A 94 -3.54 5.21 9.15
N LEU A 95 -2.73 6.17 9.66
CA LEU A 95 -2.91 7.59 9.37
C LEU A 95 -2.93 7.88 7.86
N SER A 96 -2.25 7.07 7.03
CA SER A 96 -2.25 7.23 5.58
C SER A 96 -3.66 7.26 5.00
N THR A 97 -4.56 6.40 5.48
CA THR A 97 -5.96 6.33 5.03
C THR A 97 -6.70 7.65 5.27
N PHE A 98 -6.51 8.24 6.46
CA PHE A 98 -7.16 9.51 6.83
C PHE A 98 -6.52 10.69 6.12
N LEU A 99 -5.19 10.69 5.98
CA LEU A 99 -4.47 11.68 5.20
C LEU A 99 -4.92 11.69 3.73
N VAL A 100 -5.12 10.53 3.12
CA VAL A 100 -5.66 10.44 1.75
C VAL A 100 -7.03 11.09 1.67
N VAL A 101 -7.95 10.80 2.60
CA VAL A 101 -9.31 11.37 2.60
C VAL A 101 -9.27 12.89 2.75
N LEU A 102 -8.48 13.40 3.69
CA LEU A 102 -8.35 14.83 3.94
C LEU A 102 -7.69 15.56 2.77
N LEU A 103 -6.56 15.04 2.27
CA LEU A 103 -5.84 15.63 1.14
C LEU A 103 -6.65 15.54 -0.16
N ALA A 104 -7.42 14.45 -0.37
CA ALA A 104 -8.29 14.35 -1.53
C ALA A 104 -9.36 15.46 -1.53
N CYS A 105 -9.90 15.79 -0.34
CA CYS A 105 -10.85 16.88 -0.19
C CYS A 105 -10.22 18.26 -0.45
N ALA A 106 -8.95 18.44 -0.11
CA ALA A 106 -8.22 19.67 -0.37
C ALA A 106 -7.81 19.82 -1.84
N CYS A 107 -7.39 18.72 -2.47
CA CYS A 107 -6.82 18.74 -3.83
C CYS A 107 -7.86 18.59 -4.95
N PHE A 108 -8.99 17.94 -4.69
CA PHE A 108 -9.99 17.65 -5.72
C PHE A 108 -11.34 18.28 -5.43
N LYS A 109 -11.81 19.16 -6.29
CA LYS A 109 -13.16 19.76 -6.20
C LYS A 109 -14.29 18.72 -6.20
N SER A 110 -14.04 17.53 -6.77
CA SER A 110 -14.98 16.40 -6.76
C SER A 110 -15.10 15.69 -5.41
N ASP A 111 -14.17 15.94 -4.48
CA ASP A 111 -14.04 15.25 -3.20
C ASP A 111 -14.25 16.23 -2.03
N LYS A 112 -15.42 16.90 -2.00
CA LYS A 112 -15.73 17.90 -0.96
C LYS A 112 -15.64 17.30 0.45
N LEU A 113 -15.03 18.05 1.36
CA LEU A 113 -15.00 17.72 2.77
C LEU A 113 -16.43 17.91 3.36
N THR A 114 -16.98 16.86 3.91
CA THR A 114 -18.28 16.88 4.57
C THR A 114 -18.12 16.38 6.00
N SER A 115 -19.00 16.86 6.91
CA SER A 115 -19.02 16.39 8.31
C SER A 115 -19.12 14.87 8.40
N ARG A 116 -19.82 14.23 7.44
CA ARG A 116 -19.92 12.77 7.36
C ARG A 116 -18.57 12.10 7.07
N LYS A 117 -17.76 12.67 6.18
CA LYS A 117 -16.41 12.13 5.91
C LYS A 117 -15.52 12.26 7.12
N MET A 118 -15.57 13.39 7.82
CA MET A 118 -14.84 13.58 9.07
C MET A 118 -15.29 12.58 10.14
N LEU A 119 -16.61 12.43 10.35
CA LEU A 119 -17.15 11.48 11.29
C LEU A 119 -16.77 10.03 10.95
N GLY A 120 -16.90 9.63 9.67
CA GLY A 120 -16.52 8.29 9.23
C GLY A 120 -15.02 8.01 9.38
N CYS A 121 -14.17 9.00 9.12
CA CYS A 121 -12.73 8.90 9.40
C CYS A 121 -12.48 8.74 10.91
N ALA A 122 -13.11 9.54 11.77
CA ALA A 122 -12.95 9.44 13.20
C ALA A 122 -13.39 8.07 13.73
N VAL A 123 -14.54 7.57 13.30
CA VAL A 123 -15.06 6.24 13.70
C VAL A 123 -14.12 5.13 13.23
N GLY A 124 -13.65 5.17 11.97
CA GLY A 124 -12.69 4.19 11.45
C GLY A 124 -11.35 4.22 12.19
N PHE A 125 -10.89 5.41 12.57
CA PHE A 125 -9.67 5.58 13.38
C PHE A 125 -9.84 5.01 14.80
N CYS A 126 -10.98 5.23 15.44
CA CYS A 126 -11.30 4.60 16.73
C CYS A 126 -11.26 3.08 16.63
N GLY A 127 -11.68 2.49 15.51
CA GLY A 127 -11.55 1.05 15.27
C GLY A 127 -10.09 0.57 15.27
N ILE A 128 -9.20 1.33 14.64
CA ILE A 128 -7.77 1.01 14.62
C ILE A 128 -7.12 1.17 16.01
N LEU A 129 -7.53 2.21 16.75
CA LEU A 129 -7.10 2.38 18.14
C LEU A 129 -7.56 1.19 19.00
N ALA A 130 -8.83 0.78 18.86
CA ALA A 130 -9.39 -0.36 19.59
C ALA A 130 -8.64 -1.66 19.30
N LEU A 131 -8.19 -1.88 18.05
CA LEU A 131 -7.39 -3.04 17.65
C LEU A 131 -6.07 -3.11 18.43
N ASN A 132 -5.46 -1.96 18.70
CA ASN A 132 -4.16 -1.84 19.33
C ASN A 132 -4.22 -1.60 20.86
N LEU A 133 -5.41 -1.57 21.47
CA LEU A 133 -5.57 -1.46 22.91
C LEU A 133 -4.90 -2.64 23.62
N GLY A 134 -4.07 -2.34 24.61
CA GLY A 134 -3.32 -3.33 25.41
C GLY A 134 -2.02 -3.83 24.79
N GLY A 135 -1.58 -3.29 23.64
CA GLY A 135 -0.33 -3.68 22.97
C GLY A 135 0.69 -2.55 22.79
N ALA A 136 0.33 -1.34 23.13
CA ALA A 136 1.28 -0.22 23.06
C ALA A 136 1.96 -0.04 24.41
N ASP A 137 3.21 -0.48 24.51
CA ASP A 137 4.09 0.01 25.55
C ASP A 137 4.34 1.50 25.32
N SER A 138 4.31 2.30 26.40
CA SER A 138 4.38 3.77 26.34
C SER A 138 5.81 4.28 26.06
N GLY A 139 6.52 3.64 25.10
CA GLY A 139 7.84 4.05 24.65
C GLY A 139 7.85 5.50 24.13
N ARG A 140 8.99 6.18 24.26
CA ARG A 140 9.18 7.53 23.76
C ARG A 140 9.10 7.55 22.22
N PHE A 141 8.59 8.65 21.66
CA PHE A 141 8.62 8.89 20.22
C PHE A 141 10.05 8.84 19.69
N THR A 142 10.25 8.07 18.61
CA THR A 142 11.55 7.97 17.94
C THR A 142 11.43 8.42 16.49
N TRP A 143 12.36 9.27 16.05
CA TRP A 143 12.35 9.75 14.66
C TRP A 143 12.61 8.62 13.65
N LEU A 144 13.51 7.68 13.97
CA LEU A 144 13.83 6.55 13.10
C LEU A 144 12.73 5.48 13.06
N GLY A 145 11.91 5.38 14.10
CA GLY A 145 10.74 4.50 14.12
C GLY A 145 9.49 5.24 13.67
N ASP A 146 8.91 6.00 14.59
CA ASP A 146 7.61 6.63 14.42
C ASP A 146 7.60 7.71 13.34
N GLY A 147 8.68 8.52 13.26
CA GLY A 147 8.84 9.55 12.22
C GLY A 147 8.89 8.96 10.81
N MET A 148 9.61 7.84 10.63
CA MET A 148 9.67 7.16 9.33
C MET A 148 8.32 6.54 8.94
N ILE A 149 7.56 5.99 9.89
CA ILE A 149 6.19 5.50 9.59
C ILE A 149 5.26 6.66 9.20
N ILE A 150 5.40 7.83 9.81
CA ILE A 150 4.63 9.01 9.40
C ILE A 150 5.01 9.44 7.97
N LEU A 151 6.31 9.46 7.64
CA LEU A 151 6.76 9.77 6.27
C LEU A 151 6.25 8.73 5.26
N ASN A 152 6.24 7.45 5.63
CA ASN A 152 5.62 6.40 4.84
C ASN A 152 4.13 6.69 4.58
N ALA A 153 3.38 7.07 5.62
CA ALA A 153 1.96 7.40 5.52
C ALA A 153 1.72 8.61 4.57
N ILE A 154 2.58 9.62 4.64
CA ILE A 154 2.53 10.79 3.75
C ILE A 154 2.82 10.38 2.31
N CYS A 155 3.88 9.59 2.06
CA CYS A 155 4.19 9.09 0.71
C CYS A 155 3.03 8.27 0.12
N GLY A 156 2.42 7.40 0.92
CA GLY A 156 1.25 6.62 0.52
C GLY A 156 0.05 7.51 0.18
N ALA A 157 -0.22 8.54 0.98
CA ALA A 157 -1.31 9.48 0.71
C ALA A 157 -1.06 10.26 -0.59
N LEU A 158 0.15 10.78 -0.78
CA LEU A 158 0.52 11.51 -1.99
C LEU A 158 0.44 10.62 -3.24
N SER A 159 0.94 9.39 -3.19
CA SER A 159 0.86 8.45 -4.31
C SER A 159 -0.58 8.15 -4.72
N ASN A 160 -1.48 7.96 -3.75
CA ASN A 160 -2.91 7.77 -4.03
C ASN A 160 -3.53 8.96 -4.77
N LEU A 161 -3.17 10.19 -4.39
CA LEU A 161 -3.61 11.39 -5.10
C LEU A 161 -3.02 11.49 -6.51
N MET A 162 -1.74 11.15 -6.65
CA MET A 162 -1.03 11.16 -7.93
C MET A 162 -1.60 10.15 -8.93
N THR A 163 -2.23 9.06 -8.47
CA THR A 163 -2.82 8.02 -9.34
C THR A 163 -3.81 8.59 -10.36
N ARG A 164 -4.63 9.56 -9.97
CA ARG A 164 -5.52 10.28 -10.93
C ARG A 164 -4.75 11.09 -11.97
N GLY A 165 -3.68 11.73 -11.56
CA GLY A 165 -2.78 12.44 -12.47
C GLY A 165 -2.08 11.49 -13.44
N LEU A 166 -1.67 10.32 -12.95
CA LEU A 166 -1.02 9.28 -13.75
C LEU A 166 -1.96 8.75 -14.84
N SER A 167 -3.22 8.44 -14.50
CA SER A 167 -4.20 7.89 -15.46
C SER A 167 -4.55 8.82 -16.63
N ARG A 168 -4.25 10.11 -16.50
CA ARG A 168 -4.42 11.11 -17.59
C ARG A 168 -3.21 11.17 -18.52
N ARG A 169 -2.05 10.63 -18.09
CA ARG A 169 -0.77 10.72 -18.79
C ARG A 169 -0.37 9.43 -19.47
N ILE A 170 -0.73 8.31 -18.89
CA ILE A 170 -0.41 6.97 -19.40
C ILE A 170 -1.54 6.01 -19.01
N ASP A 171 -1.65 4.89 -19.71
CA ASP A 171 -2.56 3.81 -19.27
C ASP A 171 -2.24 3.41 -17.82
N ILE A 172 -3.26 3.28 -16.98
CA ILE A 172 -3.07 3.08 -15.53
C ILE A 172 -2.37 1.76 -15.20
N PHE A 173 -2.61 0.71 -15.98
CA PHE A 173 -1.93 -0.58 -15.79
C PHE A 173 -0.45 -0.47 -16.16
N VAL A 174 -0.15 0.22 -17.27
CA VAL A 174 1.23 0.46 -17.71
C VAL A 174 1.96 1.36 -16.70
N GLY A 175 1.31 2.44 -16.26
CA GLY A 175 1.87 3.34 -15.25
C GLY A 175 2.13 2.64 -13.91
N THR A 176 1.22 1.76 -13.49
CA THR A 176 1.41 0.93 -12.28
C THR A 176 2.57 -0.05 -12.47
N GLY A 177 2.64 -0.71 -13.62
CA GLY A 177 3.75 -1.62 -13.94
C GLY A 177 5.11 -0.91 -13.92
N TYR A 178 5.23 0.26 -14.53
CA TYR A 178 6.45 1.08 -14.45
C TYR A 178 6.77 1.50 -13.01
N SER A 179 5.76 1.92 -12.24
CA SER A 179 5.95 2.30 -10.84
C SER A 179 6.51 1.17 -10.00
N LEU A 180 5.97 -0.03 -10.14
CA LEU A 180 6.43 -1.21 -9.41
C LEU A 180 7.82 -1.65 -9.87
N THR A 181 8.08 -1.66 -11.20
CA THR A 181 9.37 -2.09 -11.74
C THR A 181 10.48 -1.11 -11.37
N ILE A 182 10.32 0.17 -11.71
CA ILE A 182 11.33 1.22 -11.43
C ILE A 182 11.49 1.40 -9.92
N GLY A 183 10.37 1.51 -9.21
CA GLY A 183 10.39 1.71 -7.76
C GLY A 183 10.97 0.51 -7.00
N GLY A 184 10.72 -0.72 -7.48
CA GLY A 184 11.33 -1.93 -6.92
C GLY A 184 12.84 -1.98 -7.16
N LEU A 185 13.31 -1.68 -8.37
CA LEU A 185 14.73 -1.58 -8.68
C LEU A 185 15.44 -0.52 -7.83
N LEU A 186 14.82 0.65 -7.69
CA LEU A 186 15.38 1.72 -6.84
C LEU A 186 15.38 1.35 -5.35
N LEU A 187 14.45 0.51 -4.89
CA LEU A 187 14.41 0.04 -3.50
C LEU A 187 15.53 -0.99 -3.19
N ILE A 188 16.06 -1.68 -4.20
CA ILE A 188 17.21 -2.59 -4.05
C ILE A 188 18.45 -1.80 -3.63
N ILE A 189 18.64 -0.58 -4.11
CA ILE A 189 19.83 0.24 -3.81
C ILE A 189 20.00 0.46 -2.30
N PRO A 190 19.04 1.05 -1.57
CA PRO A 190 19.17 1.17 -0.11
C PRO A 190 19.20 -0.19 0.57
N GLY A 191 18.52 -1.21 0.04
CA GLY A 191 18.63 -2.59 0.57
C GLY A 191 20.06 -3.08 0.63
N LEU A 192 20.83 -2.89 -0.43
CA LEU A 192 22.26 -3.22 -0.48
C LEU A 192 23.09 -2.30 0.43
N ALA A 193 22.81 -0.99 0.42
CA ALA A 193 23.54 -0.02 1.24
C ALA A 193 23.40 -0.28 2.75
N PHE A 194 22.27 -0.82 3.20
CA PHE A 194 22.05 -1.26 4.59
C PHE A 194 22.60 -2.69 4.87
N GLY A 195 23.52 -3.18 4.05
CA GLY A 195 24.16 -4.48 4.25
C GLY A 195 23.22 -5.67 4.05
N GLY A 196 22.14 -5.48 3.29
CA GLY A 196 21.19 -6.55 3.00
C GLY A 196 21.83 -7.67 2.17
N THR A 197 21.58 -8.89 2.59
CA THR A 197 21.92 -10.11 1.84
C THR A 197 20.67 -10.67 1.18
N LEU A 198 20.84 -11.45 0.13
CA LEU A 198 19.72 -12.18 -0.47
C LEU A 198 19.07 -13.10 0.56
N PRO A 199 17.76 -13.05 0.74
CA PRO A 199 17.10 -13.90 1.72
C PRO A 199 17.26 -15.36 1.34
N GLN A 200 17.50 -16.21 2.34
CA GLN A 200 17.45 -17.65 2.14
C GLN A 200 15.97 -18.07 2.05
N ILE A 201 15.62 -18.76 0.99
CA ILE A 201 14.23 -19.12 0.68
C ILE A 201 14.19 -20.66 0.50
N ASN A 202 13.39 -21.34 1.30
CA ASN A 202 13.12 -22.76 1.12
C ASN A 202 11.98 -22.97 0.08
N ALA A 203 11.64 -24.23 -0.25
CA ALA A 203 10.60 -24.53 -1.24
C ALA A 203 9.23 -23.91 -0.89
N PHE A 204 8.85 -23.93 0.37
CA PHE A 204 7.62 -23.29 0.84
C PHE A 204 7.69 -21.76 0.73
N GLY A 205 8.82 -21.16 1.09
CA GLY A 205 9.06 -19.72 0.93
C GLY A 205 9.03 -19.28 -0.52
N MET A 206 9.47 -20.13 -1.47
CA MET A 206 9.36 -19.85 -2.91
C MET A 206 7.89 -19.75 -3.35
N VAL A 207 7.04 -20.67 -2.92
CA VAL A 207 5.59 -20.60 -3.17
C VAL A 207 5.00 -19.33 -2.58
N CYS A 208 5.36 -18.99 -1.34
CA CYS A 208 4.90 -17.76 -0.69
C CYS A 208 5.38 -16.50 -1.46
N LEU A 209 6.63 -16.48 -1.93
CA LEU A 209 7.14 -15.37 -2.75
C LEU A 209 6.34 -15.21 -4.05
N LEU A 210 6.09 -16.30 -4.76
CA LEU A 210 5.29 -16.25 -6.00
C LEU A 210 3.86 -15.75 -5.75
N LEU A 211 3.23 -16.19 -4.67
CA LEU A 211 1.92 -15.68 -4.25
C LEU A 211 1.97 -14.20 -3.90
N LEU A 212 3.00 -13.75 -3.18
CA LEU A 212 3.18 -12.33 -2.85
C LEU A 212 3.42 -11.47 -4.10
N ILE A 213 4.15 -11.97 -5.09
CA ILE A 213 4.34 -11.30 -6.38
C ILE A 213 2.99 -11.17 -7.09
N ALA A 214 2.22 -12.25 -7.17
CA ALA A 214 0.90 -12.26 -7.81
C ALA A 214 -0.08 -11.31 -7.10
N ILE A 215 -0.16 -11.36 -5.77
CA ILE A 215 -0.98 -10.44 -4.96
C ILE A 215 -0.56 -8.99 -5.18
N SER A 216 0.76 -8.71 -5.24
CA SER A 216 1.25 -7.36 -5.51
C SER A 216 0.86 -6.90 -6.92
N ALA A 217 1.05 -7.73 -7.94
CA ALA A 217 0.71 -7.38 -9.32
C ALA A 217 -0.79 -7.07 -9.47
N VAL A 218 -1.64 -7.98 -9.01
CA VAL A 218 -3.10 -7.83 -9.12
C VAL A 218 -3.62 -6.72 -8.21
N GLY A 219 -3.19 -6.71 -6.94
CA GLY A 219 -3.66 -5.75 -5.93
C GLY A 219 -3.35 -4.30 -6.32
N PHE A 220 -2.10 -3.98 -6.66
CA PHE A 220 -1.75 -2.61 -7.08
C PHE A 220 -2.41 -2.22 -8.39
N ALA A 221 -2.50 -3.14 -9.37
CA ALA A 221 -3.14 -2.85 -10.64
C ALA A 221 -4.64 -2.54 -10.48
N LEU A 222 -5.37 -3.35 -9.71
CA LEU A 222 -6.79 -3.13 -9.45
C LEU A 222 -7.03 -1.92 -8.55
N TYR A 223 -6.24 -1.73 -7.50
CA TYR A 223 -6.37 -0.60 -6.59
C TYR A 223 -6.14 0.74 -7.31
N ASN A 224 -5.06 0.86 -8.09
CA ASN A 224 -4.79 2.05 -8.88
C ASN A 224 -5.87 2.29 -9.96
N LYS A 225 -6.41 1.21 -10.54
CA LYS A 225 -7.55 1.32 -11.47
C LYS A 225 -8.79 1.88 -10.77
N LEU A 226 -9.12 1.40 -9.58
CA LEU A 226 -10.23 1.91 -8.78
C LEU A 226 -10.03 3.38 -8.41
N LEU A 227 -8.83 3.77 -7.97
CA LEU A 227 -8.48 5.17 -7.67
C LEU A 227 -8.58 6.08 -8.90
N SER A 228 -8.29 5.57 -10.10
CA SER A 228 -8.39 6.35 -11.34
C SER A 228 -9.83 6.63 -11.78
N LEU A 229 -10.77 5.76 -11.42
CA LEU A 229 -12.18 5.83 -11.85
C LEU A 229 -13.10 6.44 -10.79
N ASN A 230 -12.71 6.41 -9.53
CA ASN A 230 -13.57 6.80 -8.41
C ASN A 230 -12.96 7.97 -7.61
N PRO A 231 -13.76 8.67 -6.78
CA PRO A 231 -13.23 9.62 -5.81
C PRO A 231 -12.21 8.95 -4.88
N VAL A 232 -11.01 9.54 -4.80
CA VAL A 232 -9.86 8.93 -4.12
C VAL A 232 -10.17 8.63 -2.65
N GLY A 233 -10.81 9.56 -1.94
CA GLY A 233 -11.18 9.37 -0.54
C GLY A 233 -12.17 8.23 -0.31
N ARG A 234 -13.04 7.94 -1.28
CA ARG A 234 -14.00 6.81 -1.18
C ARG A 234 -13.33 5.45 -1.35
N VAL A 235 -12.32 5.37 -2.18
CA VAL A 235 -11.55 4.13 -2.36
C VAL A 235 -10.60 3.92 -1.19
N ALA A 236 -9.89 4.98 -0.80
CA ALA A 236 -8.86 4.90 0.22
C ALA A 236 -9.39 4.48 1.59
N ILE A 237 -10.63 4.82 1.94
CA ILE A 237 -11.20 4.45 3.25
C ILE A 237 -11.27 2.93 3.46
N TYR A 238 -11.38 2.14 2.38
CA TYR A 238 -11.37 0.68 2.50
C TYR A 238 -10.05 0.12 3.03
N ASN A 239 -8.96 0.90 2.95
CA ASN A 239 -7.68 0.51 3.56
C ASN A 239 -7.76 0.43 5.10
N SER A 240 -8.77 1.03 5.73
CA SER A 240 -9.00 0.85 7.18
C SER A 240 -9.34 -0.59 7.57
N LEU A 241 -9.73 -1.43 6.61
CA LEU A 241 -9.95 -2.88 6.84
C LEU A 241 -8.64 -3.68 6.85
N ILE A 242 -7.54 -3.16 6.29
CA ILE A 242 -6.27 -3.90 6.17
C ILE A 242 -5.78 -4.41 7.53
N PRO A 243 -5.71 -3.61 8.61
CA PRO A 243 -5.27 -4.10 9.92
C PRO A 243 -6.20 -5.18 10.48
N VAL A 244 -7.52 -5.06 10.25
CA VAL A 244 -8.51 -6.02 10.71
C VAL A 244 -8.36 -7.36 10.00
N VAL A 245 -8.26 -7.32 8.66
CA VAL A 245 -8.03 -8.52 7.84
C VAL A 245 -6.68 -9.15 8.19
N GLY A 246 -5.65 -8.34 8.42
CA GLY A 246 -4.34 -8.80 8.86
C GLY A 246 -4.41 -9.56 10.19
N ALA A 247 -5.11 -9.02 11.20
CA ALA A 247 -5.29 -9.66 12.50
C ALA A 247 -6.06 -10.99 12.39
N LEU A 248 -7.16 -11.02 11.60
CA LEU A 248 -7.92 -12.24 11.37
C LEU A 248 -7.09 -13.32 10.64
N THR A 249 -6.32 -12.91 9.63
CA THR A 249 -5.43 -13.82 8.90
C THR A 249 -4.34 -14.36 9.82
N SER A 250 -3.79 -13.55 10.72
CA SER A 250 -2.81 -13.98 11.73
C SER A 250 -3.39 -15.06 12.65
N CYS A 251 -4.63 -14.87 13.13
CA CYS A 251 -5.31 -15.87 13.95
C CYS A 251 -5.49 -17.20 13.18
N LEU A 252 -5.83 -17.15 11.90
CA LEU A 252 -6.09 -18.34 11.10
C LEU A 252 -4.80 -19.08 10.67
N CYS A 253 -3.77 -18.32 10.27
CA CYS A 253 -2.56 -18.89 9.69
C CYS A 253 -1.46 -19.16 10.73
N LEU A 254 -1.41 -18.38 11.81
CA LEU A 254 -0.38 -18.47 12.84
C LEU A 254 -0.92 -19.03 14.17
N ALA A 255 -2.19 -19.47 14.19
CA ALA A 255 -2.88 -19.99 15.37
C ALA A 255 -2.81 -19.02 16.57
N GLU A 256 -2.79 -17.71 16.32
CA GLU A 256 -2.85 -16.70 17.37
C GLU A 256 -4.24 -16.65 18.02
N PRO A 257 -4.36 -16.33 19.32
CA PRO A 257 -5.64 -16.31 20.01
C PRO A 257 -6.56 -15.23 19.41
N PHE A 258 -7.81 -15.61 19.14
CA PHE A 258 -8.85 -14.68 18.68
C PHE A 258 -9.29 -13.78 19.82
N HIS A 259 -9.23 -12.47 19.62
CA HIS A 259 -9.66 -11.47 20.60
C HIS A 259 -10.91 -10.72 20.12
N LEU A 260 -11.84 -10.47 21.05
CA LEU A 260 -13.07 -9.71 20.77
C LEU A 260 -12.79 -8.31 20.19
N LYS A 261 -11.63 -7.72 20.49
CA LYS A 261 -11.18 -6.44 19.92
C LYS A 261 -11.11 -6.46 18.37
N TYR A 262 -10.90 -7.62 17.73
CA TYR A 262 -10.89 -7.74 16.26
C TYR A 262 -12.29 -7.54 15.66
N VAL A 263 -13.33 -8.05 16.34
CA VAL A 263 -14.73 -7.83 15.95
C VAL A 263 -15.13 -6.36 16.13
N LEU A 264 -14.76 -5.77 17.27
CA LEU A 264 -15.02 -4.36 17.54
C LEU A 264 -14.35 -3.45 16.50
N ALA A 265 -13.06 -3.69 16.23
CA ALA A 265 -12.30 -2.91 15.25
C ALA A 265 -12.88 -3.06 13.82
N GLY A 266 -13.25 -4.30 13.43
CA GLY A 266 -13.90 -4.57 12.16
C GLY A 266 -15.25 -3.88 12.02
N GLY A 267 -16.07 -3.91 13.06
CA GLY A 267 -17.36 -3.24 13.11
C GLY A 267 -17.23 -1.71 12.99
N LEU A 268 -16.29 -1.11 13.73
CA LEU A 268 -16.01 0.34 13.65
C LEU A 268 -15.45 0.75 12.29
N ALA A 269 -14.54 -0.04 11.70
CA ALA A 269 -14.03 0.22 10.37
C ALA A 269 -15.14 0.14 9.32
N ALA A 270 -15.98 -0.90 9.36
CA ALA A 270 -17.12 -1.05 8.47
C ALA A 270 -18.14 0.09 8.61
N LEU A 271 -18.42 0.52 9.85
CA LEU A 271 -19.28 1.66 10.11
C LEU A 271 -18.70 2.97 9.55
N GLY A 272 -17.39 3.20 9.73
CA GLY A 272 -16.70 4.35 9.14
C GLY A 272 -16.82 4.39 7.61
N ILE A 273 -16.58 3.23 6.95
CA ILE A 273 -16.77 3.06 5.51
C ILE A 273 -18.20 3.37 5.09
N TYR A 274 -19.19 2.83 5.80
CA TYR A 274 -20.60 3.05 5.52
C TYR A 274 -20.98 4.54 5.63
N ILE A 275 -20.56 5.22 6.70
CA ILE A 275 -20.84 6.65 6.93
C ILE A 275 -20.29 7.49 5.76
N ILE A 276 -19.06 7.22 5.32
CA ILE A 276 -18.41 7.96 4.22
C ILE A 276 -19.13 7.71 2.88
N ASN A 277 -19.57 6.49 2.64
CA ASN A 277 -20.15 6.12 1.35
C ASN A 277 -21.66 6.36 1.24
N LYS A 278 -22.40 6.44 2.35
CA LYS A 278 -23.87 6.69 2.38
C LYS A 278 -24.29 8.04 1.80
N GLY A 279 -23.41 8.99 1.61
CA GLY A 279 -23.71 10.36 1.14
C GLY A 279 -23.90 10.51 -0.37
N LYS A 280 -24.40 9.49 -1.06
CA LYS A 280 -24.65 9.47 -2.50
C LYS A 280 -26.14 9.44 -2.84
N ASN A 281 -26.93 10.33 -2.27
CA ASN A 281 -28.24 10.67 -2.84
C ASN A 281 -28.38 12.17 -2.82
#